data_0e2100be3c44ecc45c85bbc8fe2522bd
#
_entry.id   0e2100be3c44ecc45c85bbc8fe2522bd
#
_cell.length_a   1.000
_cell.length_b   1.000
_cell.length_c   1.000
_cell.angle_alpha   90.00
_cell.angle_beta   90.00
_cell.angle_gamma   90.00
#
_symmetry.space_group_name_H-M   'P 1'
#
loop_
_entity.id
_entity.type
_entity.pdbx_description
1 polymer ?
#
loop_
_entity_poly.entity_id
_entity_poly.type
_entity_poly.pdbx_seq_one_letter_code
_entity_poly.pdbx_strand_id
1 'polypeptide(L)'
;VHTPDGSPCGLLNHISLSCAPLPSEEIDCQMMSGKFKKLLTQLGMSPISSDFGLIYPHKYIPVVLDGRVMGYIDPNLAPKLVNSLRAIKIMQSNTDELYECVPKTLEIAYLAMIEDAETQSAQTKASDEEIKDKFYPGIFLASTPARFVRPVQNLEHGGIEFIGPLEQVNMS
;
A
#
# COMPACT_ATOMS: atom_id res chain seq x y z
N VAL A 1 10.99 24.03 -11.12
CA VAL A 1 11.61 23.79 -9.81
C VAL A 1 12.41 25.02 -9.44
N HIS A 2 12.06 25.68 -8.36
CA HIS A 2 12.78 26.83 -7.84
C HIS A 2 13.80 26.37 -6.81
N THR A 3 15.07 26.66 -7.01
CA THR A 3 16.15 26.39 -6.05
C THR A 3 16.96 27.67 -5.86
N PRO A 4 17.39 28.01 -4.64
CA PRO A 4 18.25 29.15 -4.39
C PRO A 4 19.66 28.90 -4.94
N ASP A 5 20.30 29.97 -5.36
CA ASP A 5 21.70 29.94 -5.79
C ASP A 5 22.64 29.94 -4.57
N GLY A 6 23.83 29.37 -4.71
CA GLY A 6 24.86 29.34 -3.68
C GLY A 6 24.80 28.15 -2.75
N SER A 7 25.29 28.32 -1.50
CA SER A 7 25.40 27.24 -0.50
C SER A 7 24.06 26.53 -0.15
N PRO A 8 22.87 27.17 -0.21
CA PRO A 8 21.61 26.49 0.02
C PRO A 8 21.05 25.78 -1.22
N CYS A 9 21.78 25.75 -2.35
CA CYS A 9 21.35 25.07 -3.57
C CYS A 9 21.11 23.56 -3.28
N GLY A 10 19.91 23.08 -3.66
CA GLY A 10 19.50 21.69 -3.43
C GLY A 10 19.02 21.37 -1.99
N LEU A 11 19.08 22.31 -1.05
CA LEU A 11 18.62 22.11 0.32
C LEU A 11 17.13 22.47 0.52
N LEU A 12 16.53 23.19 -0.42
CA LEU A 12 15.10 23.51 -0.36
C LEU A 12 14.25 22.38 -0.95
N ASN A 13 13.36 21.88 -0.13
CA ASN A 13 12.33 20.92 -0.56
C ASN A 13 11.01 21.65 -0.79
N HIS A 14 10.40 21.42 -1.95
CA HIS A 14 9.12 21.98 -2.31
C HIS A 14 8.04 20.90 -2.17
N ILE A 15 6.92 21.28 -1.56
CA ILE A 15 5.72 20.45 -1.48
C ILE A 15 4.80 20.82 -2.63
N SER A 16 4.25 19.85 -3.34
CA SER A 16 3.26 20.05 -4.39
C SER A 16 2.01 20.76 -3.81
N LEU A 17 1.37 21.62 -4.61
CA LEU A 17 0.17 22.33 -4.20
C LEU A 17 -0.99 21.39 -3.80
N SER A 18 -1.07 20.23 -4.42
CA SER A 18 -2.09 19.21 -4.12
C SER A 18 -1.69 18.27 -2.96
N CYS A 19 -0.48 18.39 -2.46
CA CYS A 19 0.01 17.56 -1.36
C CYS A 19 -0.52 18.09 -0.03
N ALA A 20 -1.13 17.21 0.76
CA ALA A 20 -1.63 17.50 2.09
C ALA A 20 -0.90 16.65 3.14
N PRO A 21 -0.30 17.26 4.17
CA PRO A 21 0.16 16.52 5.33
C PRO A 21 -1.06 16.06 6.15
N LEU A 22 -1.08 14.80 6.56
CA LEU A 22 -2.12 14.28 7.42
C LEU A 22 -1.89 14.72 8.86
N PRO A 23 -2.86 15.41 9.50
CA PRO A 23 -2.78 15.76 10.90
C PRO A 23 -2.79 14.49 11.78
N SER A 24 -2.27 14.63 12.98
CA SER A 24 -2.43 13.63 14.02
C SER A 24 -3.84 13.77 14.59
N GLU A 25 -4.78 13.04 14.03
CA GLU A 25 -6.05 12.80 14.71
C GLU A 25 -5.84 11.66 15.71
N GLU A 26 -6.43 11.74 16.88
CA GLU A 26 -6.42 10.65 17.86
C GLU A 26 -7.26 9.48 17.33
N ILE A 27 -6.71 8.78 16.36
CA ILE A 27 -7.28 7.52 15.90
C ILE A 27 -6.84 6.46 16.91
N ASP A 28 -7.80 5.83 17.56
CA ASP A 28 -7.53 4.69 18.45
C ASP A 28 -7.03 3.49 17.63
N CYS A 29 -5.73 3.53 17.34
CA CYS A 29 -5.03 2.57 16.46
C CYS A 29 -5.17 1.12 16.94
N GLN A 30 -5.43 0.88 18.23
CA GLN A 30 -5.57 -0.47 18.77
C GLN A 30 -6.95 -1.05 18.45
N MET A 31 -8.00 -0.25 18.54
CA MET A 31 -9.37 -0.68 18.25
C MET A 31 -9.56 -0.90 16.75
N MET A 32 -8.95 -0.04 15.93
CA MET A 32 -8.93 -0.18 14.47
C MET A 32 -8.20 -1.44 14.02
N SER A 33 -7.09 -1.80 14.64
CA SER A 33 -6.29 -2.97 14.27
C SER A 33 -7.07 -4.28 14.34
N GLY A 34 -7.94 -4.47 15.33
CA GLY A 34 -8.76 -5.68 15.48
C GLY A 34 -9.88 -5.80 14.44
N LYS A 35 -10.61 -4.72 14.19
CA LYS A 35 -11.66 -4.66 13.15
C LYS A 35 -11.05 -4.78 11.77
N PHE A 36 -9.95 -4.09 11.53
CA PHE A 36 -9.23 -4.12 10.26
C PHE A 36 -8.67 -5.50 9.94
N LYS A 37 -8.11 -6.21 10.93
CA LYS A 37 -7.66 -7.60 10.77
C LYS A 37 -8.82 -8.53 10.37
N LYS A 38 -10.00 -8.36 10.97
CA LYS A 38 -11.20 -9.15 10.59
C LYS A 38 -11.60 -8.86 9.14
N LEU A 39 -11.61 -7.59 8.74
CA LEU A 39 -11.91 -7.18 7.36
C LEU A 39 -10.92 -7.82 6.37
N LEU A 40 -9.63 -7.70 6.61
CA LEU A 40 -8.60 -8.32 5.76
C LEU A 40 -8.77 -9.84 5.65
N THR A 41 -9.14 -10.51 6.75
CA THR A 41 -9.40 -11.95 6.75
C THR A 41 -10.63 -12.30 5.91
N GLN A 42 -11.69 -11.50 5.97
CA GLN A 42 -12.86 -11.70 5.10
C GLN A 42 -12.54 -11.46 3.61
N LEU A 43 -11.59 -10.57 3.32
CA LEU A 43 -11.13 -10.30 1.97
C LEU A 43 -10.12 -11.35 1.44
N GLY A 44 -9.79 -12.37 2.24
CA GLY A 44 -8.96 -13.50 1.81
C GLY A 44 -7.56 -13.55 2.40
N MET A 45 -7.22 -12.66 3.35
CA MET A 45 -5.95 -12.76 4.08
C MET A 45 -6.01 -13.90 5.09
N SER A 46 -4.98 -14.72 5.13
CA SER A 46 -4.76 -15.71 6.19
C SER A 46 -4.03 -15.06 7.36
N PRO A 47 -4.62 -15.01 8.57
CA PRO A 47 -3.96 -14.39 9.72
C PRO A 47 -2.74 -15.22 10.16
N ILE A 48 -1.79 -14.57 10.82
CA ILE A 48 -0.63 -15.25 11.38
C ILE A 48 -1.10 -16.30 12.39
N SER A 49 -0.74 -17.55 12.13
CA SER A 49 -0.84 -18.67 13.09
C SER A 49 0.54 -19.28 13.28
N SER A 50 0.74 -19.98 14.40
CA SER A 50 2.01 -20.67 14.69
C SER A 50 2.40 -21.68 13.61
N ASP A 51 1.42 -22.23 12.91
CA ASP A 51 1.62 -23.31 11.94
C ASP A 51 1.81 -22.78 10.50
N PHE A 52 1.48 -21.50 10.25
CA PHE A 52 1.49 -20.95 8.91
C PHE A 52 2.91 -20.94 8.28
N GLY A 53 3.92 -20.61 9.07
CA GLY A 53 5.31 -20.56 8.62
C GLY A 53 5.91 -21.92 8.24
N LEU A 54 5.31 -23.02 8.72
CA LEU A 54 5.77 -24.38 8.43
C LEU A 54 5.20 -24.94 7.12
N ILE A 55 4.03 -24.43 6.68
CA ILE A 55 3.27 -25.04 5.60
C ILE A 55 3.48 -24.32 4.26
N TYR A 56 3.67 -23.00 4.22
CA TYR A 56 3.66 -22.20 2.99
C TYR A 56 4.67 -21.04 2.91
N PRO A 57 5.98 -21.23 3.17
CA PRO A 57 6.91 -20.10 3.25
C PRO A 57 7.16 -19.36 1.92
N HIS A 58 6.90 -19.99 0.77
CA HIS A 58 7.31 -19.45 -0.54
C HIS A 58 6.17 -19.09 -1.50
N LYS A 59 4.92 -19.38 -1.14
CA LYS A 59 3.77 -19.17 -2.04
C LYS A 59 2.90 -17.97 -1.68
N TYR A 60 3.06 -17.40 -0.50
CA TYR A 60 2.21 -16.33 0.02
C TYR A 60 3.01 -15.06 0.21
N ILE A 61 2.37 -13.93 -0.08
CA ILE A 61 2.95 -12.61 0.15
C ILE A 61 2.44 -12.01 1.46
N PRO A 62 3.26 -11.24 2.19
CA PRO A 62 2.85 -10.61 3.42
C PRO A 62 1.89 -9.46 3.20
N VAL A 63 0.95 -9.29 4.13
CA VAL A 63 0.13 -8.09 4.29
C VAL A 63 0.62 -7.35 5.51
N VAL A 64 1.14 -6.15 5.31
CA VAL A 64 1.80 -5.34 6.32
C VAL A 64 0.97 -4.09 6.58
N LEU A 65 0.64 -3.80 7.83
CA LEU A 65 -0.02 -2.58 8.27
C LEU A 65 0.90 -1.82 9.22
N ASP A 66 1.25 -0.59 8.86
CA ASP A 66 2.11 0.30 9.66
C ASP A 66 3.39 -0.40 10.16
N GLY A 67 4.04 -1.18 9.28
CA GLY A 67 5.26 -1.93 9.57
C GLY A 67 5.04 -3.25 10.31
N ARG A 68 3.80 -3.65 10.63
CA ARG A 68 3.49 -4.92 11.29
C ARG A 68 2.86 -5.90 10.32
N VAL A 69 3.37 -7.12 10.26
CA VAL A 69 2.77 -8.18 9.46
C VAL A 69 1.45 -8.60 10.10
N MET A 70 0.34 -8.44 9.38
CA MET A 70 -1.00 -8.81 9.80
C MET A 70 -1.36 -10.25 9.44
N GLY A 71 -0.83 -10.72 8.33
CA GLY A 71 -1.07 -12.04 7.78
C GLY A 71 -0.41 -12.21 6.43
N TYR A 72 -0.87 -13.21 5.71
CA TYR A 72 -0.36 -13.57 4.38
C TYR A 72 -1.52 -13.78 3.41
N ILE A 73 -1.28 -13.57 2.14
CA ILE A 73 -2.29 -13.75 1.10
C ILE A 73 -1.71 -14.47 -0.10
N ASP A 74 -2.55 -15.25 -0.79
CA ASP A 74 -2.19 -15.83 -2.08
C ASP A 74 -1.95 -14.71 -3.11
N PRO A 75 -0.84 -14.71 -3.86
CA PRO A 75 -0.57 -13.70 -4.89
C PRO A 75 -1.70 -13.51 -5.89
N ASN A 76 -2.44 -14.57 -6.22
CA ASN A 76 -3.58 -14.50 -7.13
C ASN A 76 -4.79 -13.75 -6.54
N LEU A 77 -4.93 -13.74 -5.22
CA LEU A 77 -6.01 -13.04 -4.52
C LEU A 77 -5.62 -11.60 -4.12
N ALA A 78 -4.33 -11.29 -4.12
CA ALA A 78 -3.82 -9.99 -3.70
C ALA A 78 -4.42 -8.80 -4.49
N PRO A 79 -4.51 -8.82 -5.82
CA PRO A 79 -5.13 -7.73 -6.58
C PRO A 79 -6.60 -7.52 -6.21
N LYS A 80 -7.34 -8.61 -5.95
CA LYS A 80 -8.74 -8.54 -5.54
C LYS A 80 -8.90 -7.89 -4.17
N LEU A 81 -8.03 -8.24 -3.21
CA LEU A 81 -8.02 -7.60 -1.89
C LEU A 81 -7.74 -6.11 -2.01
N VAL A 82 -6.71 -5.72 -2.77
CA VAL A 82 -6.32 -4.32 -3.00
C VAL A 82 -7.48 -3.54 -3.62
N ASN A 83 -8.11 -4.04 -4.67
CA ASN A 83 -9.25 -3.39 -5.32
C ASN A 83 -10.45 -3.26 -4.40
N SER A 84 -10.72 -4.28 -3.57
CA SER A 84 -11.79 -4.21 -2.57
C SER A 84 -11.52 -3.12 -1.51
N LEU A 85 -10.29 -3.01 -1.01
CA LEU A 85 -9.91 -1.96 -0.07
C LEU A 85 -10.01 -0.55 -0.70
N ARG A 86 -9.62 -0.40 -1.97
CA ARG A 86 -9.76 0.87 -2.70
C ARG A 86 -11.23 1.25 -2.87
N ALA A 87 -12.07 0.29 -3.26
CA ALA A 87 -13.51 0.50 -3.37
C ALA A 87 -14.11 0.97 -2.04
N ILE A 88 -13.79 0.30 -0.93
CA ILE A 88 -14.27 0.67 0.41
C ILE A 88 -13.79 2.08 0.78
N LYS A 89 -12.50 2.38 0.55
CA LYS A 89 -11.90 3.69 0.83
C LYS A 89 -12.60 4.83 0.09
N ILE A 90 -12.98 4.60 -1.18
CA ILE A 90 -13.62 5.60 -2.04
C ILE A 90 -15.10 5.73 -1.74
N MET A 91 -15.81 4.61 -1.64
CA MET A 91 -17.27 4.62 -1.53
C MET A 91 -17.75 5.06 -0.17
N GLN A 92 -17.04 4.73 0.91
CA GLN A 92 -17.42 5.00 2.32
C GLN A 92 -18.95 5.17 2.55
N SER A 93 -19.73 4.42 1.82
CA SER A 93 -21.17 4.39 2.02
C SER A 93 -21.48 3.52 3.23
N ASN A 94 -21.98 4.14 4.22
CA ASN A 94 -22.33 3.89 5.60
C ASN A 94 -23.19 2.64 5.89
N THR A 95 -22.92 1.50 5.31
CA THR A 95 -23.79 0.34 5.50
C THR A 95 -23.21 -0.76 6.37
N ASP A 96 -21.89 -0.73 6.62
CA ASP A 96 -21.25 -1.80 7.40
C ASP A 96 -20.24 -1.21 8.39
N GLU A 97 -20.45 -1.42 9.71
CA GLU A 97 -19.54 -1.01 10.77
C GLU A 97 -18.09 -1.50 10.56
N LEU A 98 -17.94 -2.56 9.76
CA LEU A 98 -16.65 -3.13 9.45
C LEU A 98 -15.86 -2.27 8.45
N TYR A 99 -16.54 -1.54 7.58
CA TYR A 99 -15.91 -0.66 6.58
C TYR A 99 -15.50 0.70 7.16
N GLU A 100 -16.09 1.10 8.28
CA GLU A 100 -15.68 2.32 9.00
C GLU A 100 -14.24 2.28 9.49
N CYS A 101 -13.65 1.07 9.65
CA CYS A 101 -12.25 0.94 10.05
C CYS A 101 -11.24 1.25 8.93
N VAL A 102 -11.70 1.52 7.69
CA VAL A 102 -10.82 1.87 6.56
C VAL A 102 -10.80 3.39 6.41
N PRO A 103 -9.73 4.09 6.80
CA PRO A 103 -9.67 5.54 6.63
C PRO A 103 -9.55 5.92 5.15
N LYS A 104 -10.16 7.05 4.76
CA LYS A 104 -10.03 7.61 3.38
C LYS A 104 -8.60 7.83 2.95
N THR A 105 -7.74 8.08 3.92
CA THR A 105 -6.31 8.38 3.75
C THR A 105 -5.41 7.16 3.87
N LEU A 106 -6.00 5.94 3.92
CA LEU A 106 -5.22 4.70 3.91
C LEU A 106 -4.39 4.63 2.62
N GLU A 107 -3.08 4.47 2.77
CA GLU A 107 -2.19 4.20 1.65
C GLU A 107 -2.12 2.71 1.40
N ILE A 108 -2.28 2.29 0.13
CA ILE A 108 -2.34 0.88 -0.27
C ILE A 108 -1.32 0.66 -1.38
N ALA A 109 -0.15 0.17 -1.04
CA ALA A 109 0.89 -0.16 -2.02
C ALA A 109 0.96 -1.68 -2.22
N TYR A 110 0.81 -2.12 -3.45
CA TYR A 110 0.91 -3.52 -3.83
C TYR A 110 2.15 -3.75 -4.71
N LEU A 111 3.06 -4.55 -4.21
CA LEU A 111 4.23 -5.03 -4.92
C LEU A 111 3.98 -6.46 -5.36
N ALA A 112 3.74 -6.65 -6.66
CA ALA A 112 3.48 -7.97 -7.21
C ALA A 112 4.72 -8.86 -7.15
N MET A 113 4.52 -10.17 -6.99
CA MET A 113 5.58 -11.13 -7.30
C MET A 113 5.89 -11.04 -8.79
N ILE A 114 7.13 -10.77 -9.10
CA ILE A 114 7.62 -10.93 -10.46
C ILE A 114 7.94 -12.41 -10.58
N GLU A 115 7.06 -13.16 -11.27
CA GLU A 115 7.45 -14.50 -11.73
C GLU A 115 8.63 -14.30 -12.66
N ASP A 116 9.73 -15.01 -12.39
CA ASP A 116 10.87 -15.05 -13.29
C ASP A 116 10.36 -15.42 -14.66
N ALA A 117 10.23 -14.43 -15.53
CA ALA A 117 9.98 -14.63 -16.93
C ALA A 117 11.27 -15.24 -17.51
N GLU A 118 11.46 -16.53 -17.27
CA GLU A 118 12.30 -17.34 -18.13
C GLU A 118 11.75 -17.17 -19.53
N THR A 119 12.59 -16.58 -20.38
CA THR A 119 12.39 -16.51 -21.81
C THR A 119 11.56 -15.33 -22.35
N GLN A 120 12.06 -14.10 -22.24
CA GLN A 120 11.98 -13.20 -23.39
C GLN A 120 13.09 -12.13 -23.38
N SER A 121 13.96 -12.26 -24.38
CA SER A 121 14.90 -11.28 -24.95
C SER A 121 16.04 -10.74 -24.10
N ALA A 122 17.16 -11.31 -24.35
CA ALA A 122 18.54 -11.04 -23.94
C ALA A 122 19.15 -9.73 -24.44
N GLN A 123 18.57 -8.55 -24.21
CA GLN A 123 19.20 -7.31 -24.71
C GLN A 123 19.10 -6.04 -23.85
N THR A 124 18.62 -6.11 -22.58
CA THR A 124 18.67 -4.93 -21.68
C THR A 124 19.08 -5.35 -20.28
N LYS A 125 20.36 -5.73 -20.10
CA LYS A 125 20.75 -6.62 -19.00
C LYS A 125 21.54 -6.03 -17.84
N ALA A 126 21.68 -4.74 -17.65
CA ALA A 126 22.56 -4.26 -16.59
C ALA A 126 21.91 -3.40 -15.50
N SER A 127 20.75 -2.80 -15.73
CA SER A 127 20.14 -1.88 -14.76
C SER A 127 18.91 -2.42 -14.03
N ASP A 128 18.19 -3.38 -14.63
CA ASP A 128 16.92 -3.87 -14.08
C ASP A 128 17.09 -5.02 -13.08
N GLU A 129 18.16 -5.80 -13.18
CA GLU A 129 18.43 -6.91 -12.23
C GLU A 129 18.79 -6.40 -10.84
N GLU A 130 19.53 -5.28 -10.71
CA GLU A 130 19.87 -4.70 -9.40
C GLU A 130 18.67 -4.09 -8.67
N ILE A 131 17.60 -3.74 -9.38
CA ILE A 131 16.39 -3.16 -8.80
C ILE A 131 15.43 -4.27 -8.35
N LYS A 132 15.36 -5.37 -9.09
CA LYS A 132 14.47 -6.50 -8.78
C LYS A 132 14.78 -7.19 -7.45
N ASP A 133 16.04 -7.25 -7.06
CA ASP A 133 16.48 -7.88 -5.80
C ASP A 133 16.17 -7.05 -4.54
N LYS A 134 15.71 -5.82 -4.67
CA LYS A 134 15.53 -4.90 -3.52
C LYS A 134 14.13 -4.82 -2.96
N PHE A 135 13.12 -5.29 -3.65
CA PHE A 135 11.74 -5.17 -3.21
C PHE A 135 11.09 -6.54 -3.01
N TYR A 136 10.78 -6.85 -1.77
CA TYR A 136 9.99 -8.03 -1.45
C TYR A 136 8.54 -7.83 -1.87
N PRO A 137 7.91 -8.80 -2.54
CA PRO A 137 6.50 -8.72 -2.88
C PRO A 137 5.65 -8.65 -1.62
N GLY A 138 4.55 -7.90 -1.68
CA GLY A 138 3.66 -7.75 -0.54
C GLY A 138 2.60 -6.68 -0.73
N ILE A 139 1.68 -6.62 0.21
CA ILE A 139 0.72 -5.53 0.34
C ILE A 139 1.12 -4.70 1.54
N PHE A 140 1.44 -3.44 1.31
CA PHE A 140 1.87 -2.49 2.33
C PHE A 140 0.78 -1.46 2.54
N LEU A 141 0.27 -1.42 3.76
CA LEU A 141 -0.80 -0.52 4.19
C LEU A 141 -0.23 0.45 5.21
N ALA A 142 -0.51 1.74 5.03
CA ALA A 142 -0.13 2.74 6.00
C ALA A 142 -1.32 3.60 6.40
N SER A 143 -1.59 3.65 7.70
CA SER A 143 -2.68 4.43 8.31
C SER A 143 -2.18 5.51 9.26
N THR A 144 -0.91 5.49 9.64
CA THR A 144 -0.30 6.44 10.58
C THR A 144 -0.43 7.89 10.12
N PRO A 145 -0.57 8.86 11.05
CA PRO A 145 -0.53 10.29 10.74
C PRO A 145 0.87 10.75 10.28
N ALA A 146 1.00 12.04 10.02
CA ALA A 146 2.24 12.68 9.55
C ALA A 146 2.78 12.16 8.19
N ARG A 147 1.92 11.55 7.39
CA ARG A 147 2.22 11.18 6.01
C ARG A 147 1.75 12.27 5.06
N PHE A 148 2.37 12.31 3.89
CA PHE A 148 1.92 13.15 2.79
C PHE A 148 0.99 12.35 1.89
N VAL A 149 -0.15 12.93 1.56
CA VAL A 149 -1.11 12.36 0.63
C VAL A 149 -1.52 13.39 -0.42
N ARG A 150 -2.02 12.93 -1.55
CA ARG A 150 -2.65 13.80 -2.55
C ARG A 150 -3.93 13.15 -3.07
N PRO A 151 -4.96 13.95 -3.40
CA PRO A 151 -6.16 13.44 -4.06
C PRO A 151 -5.85 13.11 -5.53
N VAL A 152 -6.39 11.98 -5.99
CA VAL A 152 -6.41 11.57 -7.39
C VAL A 152 -7.81 11.09 -7.76
N GLN A 153 -8.18 11.23 -9.03
CA GLN A 153 -9.43 10.66 -9.51
C GLN A 153 -9.20 9.19 -9.86
N ASN A 154 -9.91 8.30 -9.17
CA ASN A 154 -9.93 6.89 -9.51
C ASN A 154 -10.97 6.67 -10.61
N LEU A 155 -10.52 6.25 -11.80
CA LEU A 155 -11.40 6.07 -12.96
C LEU A 155 -12.20 4.76 -12.88
N GLU A 156 -11.71 3.76 -12.18
CA GLU A 156 -12.38 2.46 -12.04
C GLU A 156 -13.58 2.54 -11.10
N HIS A 157 -13.41 3.25 -9.98
CA HIS A 157 -14.46 3.36 -8.95
C HIS A 157 -15.22 4.70 -8.99
N GLY A 158 -14.83 5.62 -9.85
CA GLY A 158 -15.56 6.87 -10.10
C GLY A 158 -15.52 7.89 -8.97
N GLY A 159 -14.51 7.84 -8.08
CA GLY A 159 -14.39 8.72 -6.92
C GLY A 159 -13.02 9.36 -6.75
N ILE A 160 -12.87 10.17 -5.70
CA ILE A 160 -11.58 10.73 -5.31
C ILE A 160 -10.91 9.78 -4.32
N GLU A 161 -9.70 9.41 -4.64
CA GLU A 161 -8.84 8.58 -3.80
C GLU A 161 -7.64 9.40 -3.29
N PHE A 162 -7.29 9.23 -2.01
CA PHE A 162 -6.06 9.79 -1.47
C PHE A 162 -4.94 8.75 -1.59
N ILE A 163 -3.86 9.10 -2.26
CA ILE A 163 -2.69 8.24 -2.44
C ILE A 163 -1.48 8.83 -1.74
N GLY A 164 -0.64 7.95 -1.20
CA GLY A 164 0.65 8.32 -0.61
C GLY A 164 1.84 8.10 -1.57
N PRO A 165 3.06 8.46 -1.13
CA PRO A 165 4.26 8.36 -1.96
C PRO A 165 4.61 6.93 -2.39
N LEU A 166 4.46 5.95 -1.49
CA LEU A 166 4.78 4.55 -1.78
C LEU A 166 3.81 3.97 -2.81
N GLU A 167 2.53 4.31 -2.68
CA GLU A 167 1.50 3.92 -3.64
C GLU A 167 1.77 4.55 -5.01
N GLN A 168 2.13 5.84 -5.04
CA GLN A 168 2.39 6.56 -6.29
C GLN A 168 3.55 5.97 -7.09
N VAL A 169 4.62 5.54 -6.44
CA VAL A 169 5.79 4.93 -7.11
C VAL A 169 5.43 3.60 -7.76
N ASN A 170 4.44 2.88 -7.22
CA ASN A 170 4.07 1.54 -7.67
C ASN A 170 2.82 1.52 -8.57
N MET A 171 2.25 2.68 -8.88
CA MET A 171 1.09 2.82 -9.79
C MET A 171 1.48 3.08 -11.26
N SER A 172 2.70 2.77 -11.65
CA SER A 172 3.16 2.95 -13.05
C SER A 172 2.69 1.82 -13.96
#